data_cea8c4495b03180c38023991443f63e9
#
_entry.id   cea8c4495b03180c38023991443f63e9
#
_cell.length_a   1.000
_cell.length_b   1.000
_cell.length_c   1.000
_cell.angle_alpha   90.00
_cell.angle_beta   90.00
_cell.angle_gamma   90.00
#
_symmetry.space_group_name_H-M   'P 1'
#
loop_
_entity.id
_entity.type
_entity.pdbx_description
1 polymer ?
#
loop_
_entity_poly.entity_id
_entity_poly.type
_entity_poly.pdbx_seq_one_letter_code
_entity_poly.pdbx_strand_id
1 'polypeptide(L)'
;MRTLLSLTLLLLGLGASTEALAQHPTKDLQVEDVTSGKFYAYTAGRGMRSTSDGKYYTMMDDGHTAVLRYSFQTGELVDTLFSVNKARECEFKKFDDYILEPKGHHILLITDQESIYRRSSKGNVFHYDVRRNRVEPLSTTTGKVMIPTFSPDGRMVAFVREGNIFIKKFEFDTEVQVTSDAVHNKVMNGITDWVYEEELETTQLMTWSEDNNYLAFVRTDESEVDQYSMPIYGTGQYPGAYTYKYPKAGTPNSKVSVHIYNVTDRAKKPIDFKSAPYYIPRIE
;
A
#
# COMPACT_ATOMS: atom_id res chain seq x y z
N MET A 1 24.01 74.23 -0.79
CA MET A 1 22.93 73.88 0.17
C MET A 1 21.87 72.89 -0.35
N ARG A 2 21.51 72.92 -1.62
CA ARG A 2 20.47 71.97 -2.15
C ARG A 2 20.94 70.49 -2.25
N THR A 3 22.21 70.25 -2.50
CA THR A 3 22.79 68.90 -2.63
C THR A 3 22.98 68.20 -1.29
N LEU A 4 23.22 68.92 -0.18
CA LEU A 4 23.33 68.30 1.15
C LEU A 4 21.95 67.83 1.70
N LEU A 5 20.90 68.59 1.40
CA LEU A 5 19.53 68.24 1.84
C LEU A 5 19.03 66.94 1.16
N SER A 6 19.40 66.72 -0.11
CA SER A 6 19.01 65.54 -0.86
C SER A 6 19.72 64.26 -0.36
N LEU A 7 20.96 64.39 0.09
CA LEU A 7 21.72 63.26 0.64
C LEU A 7 21.23 62.85 2.04
N THR A 8 20.80 63.81 2.85
CA THR A 8 20.27 63.58 4.19
C THR A 8 18.89 62.91 4.14
N LEU A 9 18.05 63.27 3.16
CA LEU A 9 16.76 62.59 2.93
C LEU A 9 16.93 61.15 2.39
N LEU A 10 17.97 60.89 1.59
CA LEU A 10 18.26 59.52 1.08
C LEU A 10 18.78 58.59 2.18
N LEU A 11 19.60 59.15 3.12
CA LEU A 11 20.09 58.38 4.26
C LEU A 11 19.00 58.12 5.33
N LEU A 12 18.03 59.01 5.48
CA LEU A 12 16.88 58.79 6.37
C LEU A 12 15.89 57.77 5.77
N GLY A 13 15.77 57.69 4.42
CA GLY A 13 14.95 56.70 3.73
C GLY A 13 15.52 55.28 3.79
N LEU A 14 16.85 55.11 3.87
CA LEU A 14 17.51 53.79 3.98
C LEU A 14 17.49 53.25 5.40
N GLY A 15 17.37 54.11 6.41
CA GLY A 15 17.27 53.68 7.83
C GLY A 15 15.86 53.21 8.24
N ALA A 16 14.84 53.62 7.53
CA ALA A 16 13.44 53.27 7.84
C ALA A 16 12.97 51.96 7.24
N SER A 17 13.75 51.37 6.31
CA SER A 17 13.34 50.16 5.61
C SER A 17 13.82 48.84 6.25
N THR A 18 14.62 48.93 7.34
CA THR A 18 15.13 47.69 7.98
C THR A 18 14.33 47.21 9.21
N GLU A 19 13.39 48.03 9.70
CA GLU A 19 12.58 47.63 10.86
C GLU A 19 11.18 47.05 10.49
N ALA A 20 10.82 47.01 9.21
CA ALA A 20 9.49 46.57 8.78
C ALA A 20 9.39 45.05 8.48
N LEU A 21 10.43 44.27 8.70
CA LEU A 21 10.48 42.85 8.27
C LEU A 21 10.38 41.81 9.39
N ALA A 22 10.14 42.16 10.63
CA ALA A 22 9.99 41.12 11.64
C ALA A 22 9.23 41.59 12.89
N GLN A 23 7.95 41.75 12.83
CA GLN A 23 7.12 41.63 14.03
C GLN A 23 5.75 41.02 13.69
N HIS A 24 5.75 39.76 13.22
CA HIS A 24 4.64 38.90 13.62
C HIS A 24 4.89 38.54 15.07
N PRO A 25 3.94 38.79 15.99
CA PRO A 25 4.09 38.35 17.36
C PRO A 25 4.26 36.82 17.33
N THR A 26 5.49 36.37 17.57
CA THR A 26 5.79 34.95 17.72
C THR A 26 5.15 34.51 19.04
N LYS A 27 4.10 33.72 18.92
CA LYS A 27 3.53 33.04 20.09
C LYS A 27 4.45 31.89 20.46
N ASP A 28 4.82 31.76 21.72
CA ASP A 28 5.53 30.59 22.18
C ASP A 28 4.69 29.32 21.93
N LEU A 29 5.32 28.32 21.30
CA LEU A 29 4.71 27.05 21.06
C LEU A 29 4.51 26.30 22.38
N GLN A 30 3.30 25.86 22.63
CA GLN A 30 2.94 24.99 23.75
C GLN A 30 2.89 23.52 23.24
N VAL A 31 3.09 22.58 24.15
CA VAL A 31 2.99 21.14 23.81
C VAL A 31 1.64 20.82 23.17
N GLU A 32 0.56 21.42 23.68
CA GLU A 32 -0.79 21.28 23.17
C GLU A 32 -0.97 21.77 21.74
N ASP A 33 -0.25 22.83 21.32
CA ASP A 33 -0.29 23.33 19.93
C ASP A 33 0.25 22.27 18.96
N VAL A 34 1.24 21.46 19.38
CA VAL A 34 1.83 20.39 18.57
C VAL A 34 0.99 19.13 18.62
N THR A 35 0.51 18.71 19.81
CA THR A 35 -0.20 17.45 20.00
C THR A 35 -1.67 17.51 19.58
N SER A 36 -2.27 18.71 19.53
CA SER A 36 -3.68 18.91 19.11
C SER A 36 -3.94 18.75 17.62
N GLY A 37 -2.89 18.56 16.80
CA GLY A 37 -3.02 18.52 15.34
C GLY A 37 -3.26 19.87 14.68
N LYS A 38 -3.16 20.98 15.42
CA LYS A 38 -3.40 22.35 14.92
C LYS A 38 -2.53 22.75 13.73
N PHE A 39 -1.33 22.18 13.63
CA PHE A 39 -0.39 22.46 12.54
C PHE A 39 -0.35 21.36 11.47
N TYR A 40 -1.24 20.38 11.51
CA TYR A 40 -1.33 19.40 10.42
C TYR A 40 -1.80 20.09 9.14
N ALA A 41 -0.93 20.13 8.15
CA ALA A 41 -1.31 20.49 6.80
C ALA A 41 -2.07 19.31 6.17
N TYR A 42 -3.32 19.54 5.84
CA TYR A 42 -4.05 18.61 4.98
C TYR A 42 -3.51 18.75 3.57
N THR A 43 -2.74 17.76 3.10
CA THR A 43 -2.34 17.72 1.70
C THR A 43 -3.55 17.32 0.86
N ALA A 44 -3.93 18.17 -0.07
CA ALA A 44 -4.91 17.81 -1.10
C ALA A 44 -4.42 16.55 -1.85
N GLY A 45 -5.32 15.63 -2.12
CA GLY A 45 -5.00 14.44 -2.91
C GLY A 45 -4.48 13.21 -2.14
N ARG A 46 -4.45 13.25 -0.82
CA ARG A 46 -4.15 12.04 -0.03
C ARG A 46 -5.21 10.97 -0.32
N GLY A 47 -4.75 9.78 -0.74
CA GLY A 47 -5.65 8.67 -1.09
C GLY A 47 -6.26 8.74 -2.50
N MET A 48 -5.89 9.73 -3.32
CA MET A 48 -6.31 9.78 -4.73
C MET A 48 -5.70 8.62 -5.52
N ARG A 49 -6.53 7.97 -6.33
CA ARG A 49 -6.14 6.90 -7.25
C ARG A 49 -6.64 7.24 -8.65
N SER A 50 -5.72 7.41 -9.59
CA SER A 50 -6.07 7.67 -10.99
C SER A 50 -6.81 6.48 -11.59
N THR A 51 -7.82 6.75 -12.42
CA THR A 51 -8.37 5.74 -13.32
C THR A 51 -7.43 5.51 -14.50
N SER A 52 -7.51 4.34 -15.14
CA SER A 52 -6.63 3.94 -16.25
C SER A 52 -6.72 4.88 -17.47
N ASP A 53 -7.86 5.56 -17.66
CA ASP A 53 -8.08 6.52 -18.75
C ASP A 53 -7.48 7.92 -18.48
N GLY A 54 -6.96 8.15 -17.26
CA GLY A 54 -6.38 9.43 -16.84
C GLY A 54 -7.34 10.59 -16.74
N LYS A 55 -8.66 10.37 -16.89
CA LYS A 55 -9.67 11.42 -16.86
C LYS A 55 -10.26 11.66 -15.47
N TYR A 56 -10.25 10.63 -14.65
CA TYR A 56 -10.86 10.64 -13.34
C TYR A 56 -9.88 10.16 -12.28
N TYR A 57 -10.20 10.49 -11.06
CA TYR A 57 -9.60 9.88 -9.87
C TYR A 57 -10.67 9.40 -8.91
N THR A 58 -10.32 8.46 -8.08
CA THR A 58 -11.20 7.92 -7.04
C THR A 58 -10.64 8.17 -5.66
N MET A 59 -11.52 8.30 -4.68
CA MET A 59 -11.19 8.44 -3.26
C MET A 59 -12.25 7.73 -2.43
N MET A 60 -11.87 7.32 -1.23
CA MET A 60 -12.86 6.98 -0.20
C MET A 60 -13.53 8.25 0.33
N ASP A 61 -14.78 8.12 0.76
CA ASP A 61 -15.43 9.14 1.57
C ASP A 61 -14.84 9.17 2.99
N ASP A 62 -15.05 10.27 3.73
CA ASP A 62 -14.55 10.44 5.11
C ASP A 62 -15.13 9.39 6.08
N GLY A 63 -16.27 8.83 5.74
CA GLY A 63 -16.93 7.78 6.52
C GLY A 63 -16.38 6.38 6.30
N HIS A 64 -15.51 6.20 5.28
CA HIS A 64 -15.06 4.89 4.82
C HIS A 64 -16.20 3.96 4.41
N THR A 65 -17.22 4.55 3.77
CA THR A 65 -18.46 3.85 3.38
C THR A 65 -18.69 3.82 1.88
N ALA A 66 -17.95 4.61 1.12
CA ALA A 66 -18.11 4.74 -0.32
C ALA A 66 -16.77 4.96 -1.05
N VAL A 67 -16.71 4.53 -2.31
CA VAL A 67 -15.68 4.91 -3.29
C VAL A 67 -16.31 5.90 -4.26
N LEU A 68 -15.78 7.12 -4.24
CA LEU A 68 -16.25 8.27 -5.02
C LEU A 68 -15.33 8.51 -6.20
N ARG A 69 -15.90 8.90 -7.37
CA ARG A 69 -15.13 9.23 -8.56
C ARG A 69 -15.28 10.71 -8.91
N TYR A 70 -14.16 11.36 -9.13
CA TYR A 70 -14.05 12.78 -9.42
C TYR A 70 -13.40 13.01 -10.78
N SER A 71 -13.72 14.13 -11.41
CA SER A 71 -13.09 14.57 -12.65
C SER A 71 -11.77 15.29 -12.36
N PHE A 72 -10.67 14.91 -13.02
CA PHE A 72 -9.42 15.67 -12.96
C PHE A 72 -9.56 17.08 -13.57
N GLN A 73 -10.44 17.23 -14.54
CA GLN A 73 -10.63 18.52 -15.23
C GLN A 73 -11.33 19.54 -14.36
N THR A 74 -12.36 19.15 -13.59
CA THR A 74 -13.21 20.09 -12.84
C THR A 74 -13.01 19.99 -11.33
N GLY A 75 -12.45 18.88 -10.83
CA GLY A 75 -12.40 18.57 -9.39
C GLY A 75 -13.74 18.15 -8.81
N GLU A 76 -14.80 18.08 -9.61
CA GLU A 76 -16.15 17.79 -9.14
C GLU A 76 -16.41 16.29 -9.04
N LEU A 77 -17.29 15.91 -8.10
CA LEU A 77 -17.80 14.55 -7.96
C LEU A 77 -18.63 14.19 -9.21
N VAL A 78 -18.26 13.11 -9.86
CA VAL A 78 -18.96 12.55 -11.02
C VAL A 78 -20.02 11.55 -10.61
N ASP A 79 -19.63 10.56 -9.82
CA ASP A 79 -20.51 9.51 -9.32
C ASP A 79 -19.90 8.75 -8.12
N THR A 80 -20.67 7.79 -7.62
CA THR A 80 -20.28 6.85 -6.58
C THR A 80 -20.12 5.47 -7.20
N LEU A 81 -18.90 4.94 -7.22
CA LEU A 81 -18.59 3.62 -7.77
C LEU A 81 -19.04 2.49 -6.84
N PHE A 82 -18.93 2.70 -5.55
CA PHE A 82 -19.32 1.73 -4.52
C PHE A 82 -19.90 2.45 -3.30
N SER A 83 -20.89 1.83 -2.65
CA SER A 83 -21.39 2.26 -1.34
C SER A 83 -21.89 1.08 -0.54
N VAL A 84 -21.45 0.95 0.71
CA VAL A 84 -21.89 -0.11 1.64
C VAL A 84 -23.42 -0.12 1.84
N ASN A 85 -24.05 1.06 1.73
CA ASN A 85 -25.50 1.19 1.93
C ASN A 85 -26.34 0.81 0.69
N LYS A 86 -25.70 0.70 -0.48
CA LYS A 86 -26.39 0.41 -1.77
C LYS A 86 -25.99 -0.94 -2.37
N ALA A 87 -24.83 -1.45 -2.01
CA ALA A 87 -24.35 -2.73 -2.51
C ALA A 87 -25.14 -3.90 -1.89
N ARG A 88 -25.44 -4.90 -2.71
CA ARG A 88 -26.11 -6.12 -2.28
C ARG A 88 -25.11 -7.04 -1.59
N GLU A 89 -25.58 -7.74 -0.56
CA GLU A 89 -24.81 -8.74 0.18
C GLU A 89 -23.53 -8.18 0.84
N CYS A 90 -23.53 -6.88 1.16
CA CYS A 90 -22.45 -6.24 1.87
C CYS A 90 -22.59 -6.49 3.39
N GLU A 91 -21.68 -7.29 3.94
CA GLU A 91 -21.73 -7.71 5.36
C GLU A 91 -21.00 -6.73 6.30
N PHE A 92 -20.24 -5.78 5.76
CA PHE A 92 -19.51 -4.79 6.55
C PHE A 92 -20.12 -3.39 6.42
N LYS A 93 -19.85 -2.55 7.40
CA LYS A 93 -20.36 -1.16 7.46
C LYS A 93 -19.33 -0.12 7.01
N LYS A 94 -18.04 -0.49 7.04
CA LYS A 94 -16.91 0.35 6.67
C LYS A 94 -15.82 -0.54 6.09
N PHE A 95 -14.95 0.06 5.30
CA PHE A 95 -13.76 -0.61 4.76
C PHE A 95 -12.53 0.28 4.94
N ASP A 96 -11.36 -0.32 5.03
CA ASP A 96 -10.10 0.36 5.35
C ASP A 96 -9.38 0.82 4.09
N ASP A 97 -9.54 0.06 2.99
CA ASP A 97 -8.90 0.35 1.72
C ASP A 97 -9.64 -0.31 0.54
N TYR A 98 -9.29 0.08 -0.70
CA TYR A 98 -9.86 -0.52 -1.90
C TYR A 98 -8.83 -0.62 -3.02
N ILE A 99 -9.05 -1.51 -3.98
CA ILE A 99 -8.25 -1.63 -5.21
C ILE A 99 -9.21 -1.64 -6.38
N LEU A 100 -8.99 -0.72 -7.32
CA LEU A 100 -9.82 -0.60 -8.52
C LEU A 100 -9.23 -1.45 -9.64
N GLU A 101 -10.06 -2.26 -10.28
CA GLU A 101 -9.68 -2.96 -11.52
C GLU A 101 -9.51 -1.93 -12.66
N PRO A 102 -8.52 -2.09 -13.57
CA PRO A 102 -8.19 -1.10 -14.58
C PRO A 102 -9.36 -0.61 -15.47
N LYS A 103 -10.35 -1.46 -15.73
CA LYS A 103 -11.55 -1.11 -16.52
C LYS A 103 -12.72 -0.62 -15.65
N GLY A 104 -12.57 -0.69 -14.33
CA GLY A 104 -13.59 -0.26 -13.36
C GLY A 104 -14.80 -1.18 -13.23
N HIS A 105 -14.70 -2.45 -13.67
CA HIS A 105 -15.79 -3.43 -13.54
C HIS A 105 -15.81 -4.13 -12.19
N HIS A 106 -14.66 -4.16 -11.52
CA HIS A 106 -14.46 -4.84 -10.24
C HIS A 106 -13.72 -3.93 -9.27
N ILE A 107 -14.07 -4.04 -7.99
CA ILE A 107 -13.37 -3.37 -6.90
C ILE A 107 -13.07 -4.41 -5.83
N LEU A 108 -11.84 -4.44 -5.33
CA LEU A 108 -11.53 -5.15 -4.09
C LEU A 108 -11.67 -4.18 -2.93
N LEU A 109 -12.36 -4.60 -1.89
CA LEU A 109 -12.60 -3.85 -0.67
C LEU A 109 -11.90 -4.57 0.47
N ILE A 110 -11.10 -3.83 1.24
CA ILE A 110 -10.28 -4.38 2.32
C ILE A 110 -10.86 -3.92 3.65
N THR A 111 -11.11 -4.86 4.54
CA THR A 111 -11.62 -4.59 5.89
C THR A 111 -10.73 -5.24 6.94
N ASP A 112 -10.83 -4.77 8.17
CA ASP A 112 -10.13 -5.34 9.31
C ASP A 112 -8.62 -5.49 9.04
N GLN A 113 -8.04 -4.39 8.52
CA GLN A 113 -6.65 -4.33 8.11
C GLN A 113 -5.72 -4.31 9.32
N GLU A 114 -4.72 -5.17 9.31
CA GLU A 114 -3.67 -5.27 10.32
C GLU A 114 -2.31 -4.96 9.69
N SER A 115 -1.55 -4.04 10.27
CA SER A 115 -0.18 -3.79 9.88
C SER A 115 0.73 -4.95 10.28
N ILE A 116 1.66 -5.32 9.42
CA ILE A 116 2.69 -6.34 9.68
C ILE A 116 4.00 -5.62 10.05
N TYR A 117 4.50 -4.79 9.15
CA TYR A 117 5.62 -3.88 9.38
C TYR A 117 5.16 -2.44 9.09
N ARG A 118 6.07 -1.58 8.64
CA ARG A 118 5.78 -0.18 8.36
C ARG A 118 4.80 0.02 7.20
N ARG A 119 4.89 -0.81 6.16
CA ARG A 119 4.16 -0.65 4.88
C ARG A 119 3.23 -1.83 4.58
N SER A 120 3.63 -3.03 4.95
CA SER A 120 2.86 -4.24 4.71
C SER A 120 1.70 -4.40 5.67
N SER A 121 0.62 -4.92 5.15
CA SER A 121 -0.60 -5.21 5.90
C SER A 121 -1.31 -6.44 5.33
N LYS A 122 -2.22 -6.98 6.12
CA LYS A 122 -3.15 -8.05 5.75
C LYS A 122 -4.55 -7.67 6.18
N GLY A 123 -5.57 -8.09 5.43
CA GLY A 123 -6.96 -7.79 5.74
C GLY A 123 -7.92 -8.82 5.17
N ASN A 124 -9.19 -8.72 5.57
CA ASN A 124 -10.26 -9.44 4.88
C ASN A 124 -10.54 -8.73 3.56
N VAL A 125 -10.60 -9.48 2.46
CA VAL A 125 -10.78 -8.91 1.14
C VAL A 125 -12.10 -9.38 0.56
N PHE A 126 -12.89 -8.43 0.06
CA PHE A 126 -14.16 -8.66 -0.61
C PHE A 126 -14.05 -8.20 -2.06
N HIS A 127 -14.72 -8.91 -2.94
CA HIS A 127 -14.87 -8.57 -4.34
C HIS A 127 -16.24 -7.93 -4.57
N TYR A 128 -16.25 -6.75 -5.17
CA TYR A 128 -17.45 -6.07 -5.62
C TYR A 128 -17.54 -6.09 -7.14
N ASP A 129 -18.60 -6.72 -7.66
CA ASP A 129 -18.97 -6.67 -9.07
C ASP A 129 -19.87 -5.45 -9.32
N VAL A 130 -19.35 -4.46 -10.02
CA VAL A 130 -20.05 -3.18 -10.29
C VAL A 130 -21.33 -3.40 -11.09
N ARG A 131 -21.33 -4.32 -12.07
CA ARG A 131 -22.50 -4.58 -12.93
C ARG A 131 -23.62 -5.28 -12.17
N ARG A 132 -23.27 -6.20 -11.29
CA ARG A 132 -24.24 -6.94 -10.46
C ARG A 132 -24.62 -6.19 -9.20
N ASN A 133 -23.89 -5.13 -8.86
CA ASN A 133 -23.99 -4.40 -7.59
C ASN A 133 -23.96 -5.35 -6.38
N ARG A 134 -22.98 -6.27 -6.37
CA ARG A 134 -22.91 -7.36 -5.40
C ARG A 134 -21.51 -7.46 -4.80
N VAL A 135 -21.44 -7.65 -3.49
CA VAL A 135 -20.22 -7.92 -2.73
C VAL A 135 -20.16 -9.39 -2.34
N GLU A 136 -18.99 -9.98 -2.50
CA GLU A 136 -18.72 -11.37 -2.09
C GLU A 136 -17.32 -11.43 -1.45
N PRO A 137 -17.06 -12.33 -0.49
CA PRO A 137 -15.69 -12.58 -0.04
C PRO A 137 -14.80 -12.98 -1.23
N LEU A 138 -13.58 -12.47 -1.30
CA LEU A 138 -12.63 -12.86 -2.36
C LEU A 138 -12.33 -14.36 -2.29
N SER A 139 -12.25 -14.90 -1.08
CA SER A 139 -12.00 -16.32 -0.83
C SER A 139 -13.00 -16.86 0.18
N THR A 140 -13.44 -18.09 0.00
CA THR A 140 -14.26 -18.83 0.97
C THR A 140 -13.42 -19.48 2.07
N THR A 141 -12.09 -19.54 1.87
CA THR A 141 -11.15 -20.03 2.88
C THR A 141 -10.83 -18.93 3.87
N THR A 142 -10.87 -19.24 5.14
CA THR A 142 -10.55 -18.31 6.23
C THR A 142 -9.08 -17.87 6.19
N GLY A 143 -8.80 -16.65 6.63
CA GLY A 143 -7.46 -16.09 6.73
C GLY A 143 -7.36 -14.74 6.01
N LYS A 144 -6.61 -13.82 6.62
CA LYS A 144 -6.37 -12.50 6.04
C LYS A 144 -5.45 -12.59 4.83
N VAL A 145 -5.70 -11.75 3.86
CA VAL A 145 -5.05 -11.70 2.56
C VAL A 145 -4.07 -10.52 2.51
N MET A 146 -2.94 -10.73 1.86
CA MET A 146 -1.94 -9.72 1.55
C MET A 146 -1.87 -9.47 0.04
N ILE A 147 -1.54 -8.25 -0.35
CA ILE A 147 -1.21 -7.82 -1.73
C ILE A 147 -2.14 -8.39 -2.82
N PRO A 148 -3.47 -8.31 -2.69
CA PRO A 148 -4.36 -8.77 -3.76
C PRO A 148 -4.15 -7.91 -5.00
N THR A 149 -3.90 -8.56 -6.15
CA THR A 149 -3.47 -7.92 -7.40
C THR A 149 -4.29 -8.46 -8.56
N PHE A 150 -5.04 -7.58 -9.25
CA PHE A 150 -5.79 -7.96 -10.44
C PHE A 150 -4.88 -8.37 -11.60
N SER A 151 -5.32 -9.33 -12.39
CA SER A 151 -4.77 -9.56 -13.72
C SER A 151 -5.06 -8.35 -14.62
N PRO A 152 -4.27 -8.08 -15.69
CA PRO A 152 -4.49 -6.94 -16.60
C PRO A 152 -5.88 -6.89 -17.23
N ASP A 153 -6.52 -8.04 -17.47
CA ASP A 153 -7.89 -8.11 -17.99
C ASP A 153 -8.99 -8.00 -16.92
N GLY A 154 -8.60 -8.00 -15.62
CA GLY A 154 -9.52 -7.89 -14.48
C GLY A 154 -10.29 -9.16 -14.12
N ARG A 155 -10.05 -10.29 -14.80
CA ARG A 155 -10.82 -11.54 -14.60
C ARG A 155 -10.29 -12.39 -13.45
N MET A 156 -9.08 -12.12 -13.00
CA MET A 156 -8.41 -12.88 -11.95
C MET A 156 -7.79 -11.94 -10.91
N VAL A 157 -7.61 -12.47 -9.70
CA VAL A 157 -6.83 -11.82 -8.64
C VAL A 157 -5.82 -12.82 -8.09
N ALA A 158 -4.53 -12.45 -8.10
CA ALA A 158 -3.51 -13.12 -7.34
C ALA A 158 -3.43 -12.49 -5.95
N PHE A 159 -3.23 -13.28 -4.92
CA PHE A 159 -3.08 -12.81 -3.55
C PHE A 159 -2.25 -13.78 -2.72
N VAL A 160 -1.76 -13.31 -1.58
CA VAL A 160 -1.02 -14.15 -0.64
C VAL A 160 -1.82 -14.36 0.64
N ARG A 161 -1.89 -15.59 1.08
CA ARG A 161 -2.45 -16.01 2.36
C ARG A 161 -1.46 -16.95 3.04
N GLU A 162 -1.08 -16.63 4.27
CA GLU A 162 -0.11 -17.41 5.04
C GLU A 162 1.20 -17.68 4.27
N GLY A 163 1.71 -16.67 3.54
CA GLY A 163 2.94 -16.75 2.75
C GLY A 163 2.85 -17.54 1.45
N ASN A 164 1.69 -18.12 1.12
CA ASN A 164 1.44 -18.82 -0.15
C ASN A 164 0.59 -18.00 -1.10
N ILE A 165 0.89 -18.12 -2.39
CA ILE A 165 0.17 -17.45 -3.47
C ILE A 165 -1.04 -18.28 -3.89
N PHE A 166 -2.16 -17.59 -4.10
CA PHE A 166 -3.41 -18.10 -4.64
C PHE A 166 -3.88 -17.24 -5.80
N ILE A 167 -4.66 -17.82 -6.71
CA ILE A 167 -5.33 -17.12 -7.81
C ILE A 167 -6.83 -17.41 -7.73
N LYS A 168 -7.64 -16.35 -7.61
CA LYS A 168 -9.10 -16.40 -7.77
C LYS A 168 -9.44 -16.07 -9.22
N LYS A 169 -10.28 -16.91 -9.85
CA LYS A 169 -10.86 -16.67 -11.18
C LYS A 169 -12.36 -16.39 -11.02
N PHE A 170 -12.80 -15.19 -11.40
CA PHE A 170 -14.19 -14.76 -11.17
C PHE A 170 -15.21 -15.49 -12.05
N GLU A 171 -14.85 -15.77 -13.30
CA GLU A 171 -15.77 -16.41 -14.26
C GLU A 171 -16.31 -17.77 -13.77
N PHE A 172 -15.44 -18.55 -13.12
CA PHE A 172 -15.76 -19.89 -12.66
C PHE A 172 -15.87 -19.99 -11.14
N ASP A 173 -15.74 -18.87 -10.45
CA ASP A 173 -15.68 -18.79 -8.98
C ASP A 173 -14.68 -19.77 -8.35
N THR A 174 -13.54 -20.00 -9.03
CA THR A 174 -12.53 -20.97 -8.60
C THR A 174 -11.32 -20.30 -7.98
N GLU A 175 -10.76 -20.94 -6.95
CA GLU A 175 -9.50 -20.58 -6.32
C GLU A 175 -8.47 -21.68 -6.57
N VAL A 176 -7.26 -21.28 -6.96
CA VAL A 176 -6.15 -22.19 -7.23
C VAL A 176 -4.96 -21.80 -6.36
N GLN A 177 -4.42 -22.74 -5.62
CA GLN A 177 -3.18 -22.55 -4.88
C GLN A 177 -1.98 -22.71 -5.82
N VAL A 178 -1.12 -21.67 -5.89
CA VAL A 178 0.08 -21.63 -6.74
C VAL A 178 1.31 -22.16 -6.03
N THR A 179 1.45 -21.80 -4.75
CA THR A 179 2.57 -22.26 -3.90
C THR A 179 2.04 -22.91 -2.62
N SER A 180 2.81 -23.87 -2.07
CA SER A 180 2.43 -24.62 -0.87
C SER A 180 3.60 -24.86 0.09
N ASP A 181 4.72 -24.14 -0.11
CA ASP A 181 5.96 -24.33 0.62
C ASP A 181 6.25 -23.22 1.64
N ALA A 182 5.32 -22.29 1.83
CA ALA A 182 5.49 -21.24 2.83
C ALA A 182 5.50 -21.81 4.26
N VAL A 183 6.44 -21.32 5.03
CA VAL A 183 6.58 -21.59 6.46
C VAL A 183 6.94 -20.30 7.16
N HIS A 184 6.20 -19.95 8.19
CA HIS A 184 6.43 -18.71 8.96
C HIS A 184 7.88 -18.60 9.43
N ASN A 185 8.50 -17.45 9.22
CA ASN A 185 9.92 -17.17 9.51
C ASN A 185 10.92 -18.09 8.78
N LYS A 186 10.54 -18.69 7.66
CA LYS A 186 11.43 -19.49 6.82
C LYS A 186 11.24 -19.22 5.33
N VAL A 187 10.03 -19.41 4.81
CA VAL A 187 9.77 -19.31 3.37
C VAL A 187 8.51 -18.52 3.13
N MET A 188 8.58 -17.57 2.21
CA MET A 188 7.44 -16.80 1.73
C MET A 188 7.50 -16.64 0.21
N ASN A 189 6.34 -16.43 -0.41
CA ASN A 189 6.20 -16.30 -1.85
C ASN A 189 5.43 -15.03 -2.21
N GLY A 190 5.98 -14.22 -3.13
CA GLY A 190 5.32 -13.04 -3.68
C GLY A 190 5.25 -11.82 -2.78
N ILE A 191 5.60 -11.95 -1.51
CA ILE A 191 5.70 -10.88 -0.51
C ILE A 191 7.16 -10.68 -0.11
N THR A 192 7.40 -9.65 0.68
CA THR A 192 8.74 -9.18 1.04
C THR A 192 9.08 -9.53 2.49
N ASP A 193 10.39 -9.73 2.76
CA ASP A 193 10.92 -9.74 4.10
C ASP A 193 11.11 -8.30 4.64
N TRP A 194 11.61 -8.18 5.86
CA TRP A 194 11.82 -6.89 6.52
C TRP A 194 12.77 -5.97 5.73
N VAL A 195 13.86 -6.50 5.15
CA VAL A 195 14.86 -5.71 4.41
C VAL A 195 14.26 -5.09 3.15
N TYR A 196 13.49 -5.85 2.39
CA TYR A 196 12.82 -5.33 1.19
C TYR A 196 11.84 -4.21 1.52
N GLU A 197 11.12 -4.34 2.63
CA GLU A 197 10.15 -3.33 3.03
C GLU A 197 10.81 -2.05 3.53
N GLU A 198 11.83 -2.15 4.38
CA GLU A 198 12.47 -1.00 5.01
C GLU A 198 13.51 -0.33 4.10
N GLU A 199 14.31 -1.10 3.37
CA GLU A 199 15.44 -0.58 2.60
C GLU A 199 15.11 -0.39 1.10
N LEU A 200 14.23 -1.23 0.54
CA LEU A 200 13.85 -1.17 -0.87
C LEU A 200 12.42 -0.63 -1.09
N GLU A 201 11.72 -0.28 -0.02
CA GLU A 201 10.38 0.35 -0.01
C GLU A 201 9.31 -0.42 -0.79
N THR A 202 9.42 -1.75 -0.87
CA THR A 202 8.46 -2.59 -1.56
C THR A 202 7.83 -3.63 -0.64
N THR A 203 6.55 -3.96 -0.89
CA THR A 203 5.79 -4.98 -0.16
C THR A 203 5.34 -6.12 -1.07
N GLN A 204 5.53 -5.96 -2.38
CA GLN A 204 5.05 -6.90 -3.39
C GLN A 204 6.19 -7.35 -4.29
N LEU A 205 6.32 -8.66 -4.41
CA LEU A 205 7.28 -9.32 -5.31
C LEU A 205 6.57 -10.35 -6.18
N MET A 206 5.41 -9.98 -6.73
CA MET A 206 4.72 -10.74 -7.78
C MET A 206 4.09 -9.80 -8.79
N THR A 207 4.03 -10.24 -10.05
CA THR A 207 3.45 -9.48 -11.17
C THR A 207 2.83 -10.41 -12.21
N TRP A 208 1.79 -9.91 -12.88
CA TRP A 208 1.14 -10.57 -13.99
C TRP A 208 1.83 -10.24 -15.32
N SER A 209 1.86 -11.19 -16.25
CA SER A 209 2.15 -10.86 -17.64
C SER A 209 0.97 -10.12 -18.28
N GLU A 210 1.24 -9.24 -19.25
CA GLU A 210 0.22 -8.45 -19.95
C GLU A 210 -0.85 -9.30 -20.63
N ASP A 211 -0.48 -10.50 -21.07
CA ASP A 211 -1.37 -11.46 -21.74
C ASP A 211 -2.20 -12.32 -20.75
N ASN A 212 -2.04 -12.10 -19.43
CA ASN A 212 -2.71 -12.81 -18.34
C ASN A 212 -2.36 -14.32 -18.22
N ASN A 213 -1.38 -14.79 -18.99
CA ASN A 213 -1.03 -16.22 -19.02
C ASN A 213 -0.06 -16.63 -17.92
N TYR A 214 0.69 -15.67 -17.38
CA TYR A 214 1.74 -15.96 -16.40
C TYR A 214 1.65 -15.06 -15.19
N LEU A 215 2.02 -15.63 -14.05
CA LEU A 215 2.33 -14.90 -12.82
C LEU A 215 3.80 -15.13 -12.47
N ALA A 216 4.61 -14.10 -12.50
CA ALA A 216 5.97 -14.14 -12.01
C ALA A 216 6.01 -13.73 -10.54
N PHE A 217 6.85 -14.39 -9.74
CA PHE A 217 6.99 -14.06 -8.32
C PHE A 217 8.37 -14.42 -7.78
N VAL A 218 8.77 -13.76 -6.72
CA VAL A 218 9.97 -14.08 -5.95
C VAL A 218 9.58 -15.00 -4.80
N ARG A 219 10.34 -16.07 -4.65
CA ARG A 219 10.37 -16.93 -3.46
C ARG A 219 11.53 -16.48 -2.60
N THR A 220 11.25 -16.14 -1.37
CA THR A 220 12.23 -15.70 -0.37
C THR A 220 12.40 -16.79 0.69
N ASP A 221 13.65 -17.19 0.94
CA ASP A 221 14.02 -18.14 1.98
C ASP A 221 14.88 -17.44 3.04
N GLU A 222 14.27 -17.15 4.17
CA GLU A 222 14.91 -16.49 5.33
C GLU A 222 15.29 -17.48 6.44
N SER A 223 15.38 -18.78 6.12
CA SER A 223 15.66 -19.83 7.12
C SER A 223 16.97 -19.61 7.86
N GLU A 224 17.99 -19.09 7.16
CA GLU A 224 19.32 -18.81 7.71
C GLU A 224 19.47 -17.41 8.32
N VAL A 225 18.46 -16.54 8.16
CA VAL A 225 18.48 -15.20 8.74
C VAL A 225 18.22 -15.28 10.24
N ASP A 226 19.01 -14.51 11.01
CA ASP A 226 18.87 -14.47 12.45
C ASP A 226 17.56 -13.81 12.88
N GLN A 227 17.04 -14.24 14.02
CA GLN A 227 15.87 -13.63 14.65
C GLN A 227 16.28 -12.46 15.53
N TYR A 228 15.48 -11.41 15.45
CA TYR A 228 15.55 -10.27 16.35
C TYR A 228 14.25 -10.19 17.17
N SER A 229 14.38 -9.94 18.45
CA SER A 229 13.24 -9.83 19.36
C SER A 229 13.27 -8.48 20.07
N MET A 230 12.14 -7.77 20.00
CA MET A 230 11.93 -6.50 20.68
C MET A 230 10.91 -6.65 21.80
N PRO A 231 11.13 -6.02 22.98
CA PRO A 231 10.09 -5.92 23.98
C PRO A 231 9.00 -4.92 23.52
N ILE A 232 7.74 -5.32 23.62
CA ILE A 232 6.59 -4.47 23.37
C ILE A 232 5.95 -4.13 24.71
N TYR A 233 6.06 -2.89 25.13
CA TYR A 233 5.49 -2.38 26.37
C TYR A 233 4.03 -2.02 26.14
N GLY A 234 3.15 -2.67 26.88
CA GLY A 234 1.71 -2.39 26.92
C GLY A 234 1.28 -1.97 28.32
N THR A 235 0.02 -2.21 28.66
CA THR A 235 -0.54 -1.93 29.98
C THR A 235 -0.24 -3.02 31.02
N GLY A 236 0.32 -4.15 30.58
CA GLY A 236 0.68 -5.27 31.46
C GLY A 236 1.97 -5.00 32.26
N GLN A 237 2.14 -5.75 33.35
CA GLN A 237 3.32 -5.64 34.22
C GLN A 237 4.62 -6.08 33.51
N TYR A 238 4.52 -6.99 32.56
CA TYR A 238 5.66 -7.48 31.78
C TYR A 238 5.44 -7.17 30.29
N PRO A 239 6.52 -6.82 29.55
CA PRO A 239 6.41 -6.58 28.11
C PRO A 239 6.14 -7.91 27.36
N GLY A 240 5.37 -7.83 26.28
CA GLY A 240 5.35 -8.86 25.24
C GLY A 240 6.65 -8.85 24.44
N ALA A 241 6.86 -9.90 23.62
CA ALA A 241 7.95 -9.95 22.66
C ALA A 241 7.41 -9.90 21.22
N TYR A 242 7.99 -9.04 20.39
CA TYR A 242 7.79 -9.02 18.95
C TYR A 242 9.05 -9.54 18.28
N THR A 243 8.95 -10.70 17.60
CA THR A 243 10.08 -11.40 17.03
C THR A 243 9.92 -11.57 15.53
N TYR A 244 10.93 -11.20 14.76
CA TYR A 244 10.97 -11.29 13.31
C TYR A 244 12.39 -11.54 12.80
N LYS A 245 12.52 -11.88 11.52
CA LYS A 245 13.82 -12.08 10.88
C LYS A 245 14.46 -10.74 10.56
N TYR A 246 15.73 -10.56 10.97
CA TYR A 246 16.47 -9.32 10.80
C TYR A 246 17.97 -9.62 10.61
N PRO A 247 18.50 -9.47 9.40
CA PRO A 247 19.90 -9.68 9.14
C PRO A 247 20.71 -8.46 9.61
N LYS A 248 21.62 -8.65 10.55
CA LYS A 248 22.61 -7.63 10.91
C LYS A 248 23.78 -7.65 9.94
N ALA A 249 24.54 -6.55 9.88
CA ALA A 249 25.75 -6.48 9.06
C ALA A 249 26.70 -7.64 9.35
N GLY A 250 27.09 -8.38 8.30
CA GLY A 250 27.96 -9.55 8.40
C GLY A 250 27.25 -10.88 8.70
N THR A 251 25.93 -10.89 8.89
CA THR A 251 25.16 -12.14 9.03
C THR A 251 24.47 -12.55 7.71
N PRO A 252 24.01 -13.80 7.59
CA PRO A 252 23.32 -14.26 6.39
C PRO A 252 22.07 -13.41 6.06
N ASN A 253 21.88 -13.13 4.78
CA ASN A 253 20.66 -12.51 4.23
C ASN A 253 19.73 -13.59 3.67
N SER A 254 18.47 -13.21 3.39
CA SER A 254 17.51 -14.09 2.72
C SER A 254 18.03 -14.52 1.35
N LYS A 255 17.78 -15.78 0.98
CA LYS A 255 18.03 -16.32 -0.36
C LYS A 255 16.79 -16.11 -1.22
N VAL A 256 16.96 -15.58 -2.42
CA VAL A 256 15.86 -15.26 -3.32
C VAL A 256 15.95 -16.01 -4.64
N SER A 257 14.80 -16.38 -5.18
CA SER A 257 14.68 -17.01 -6.50
C SER A 257 13.39 -16.53 -7.20
N VAL A 258 13.44 -16.38 -8.53
CA VAL A 258 12.28 -16.02 -9.34
C VAL A 258 11.63 -17.27 -9.89
N HIS A 259 10.31 -17.30 -9.86
CA HIS A 259 9.50 -18.37 -10.41
C HIS A 259 8.45 -17.77 -11.36
N ILE A 260 8.12 -18.52 -12.40
CA ILE A 260 7.01 -18.22 -13.31
C ILE A 260 5.98 -19.33 -13.20
N TYR A 261 4.74 -18.94 -12.97
CA TYR A 261 3.58 -19.83 -12.97
C TYR A 261 2.76 -19.63 -14.23
N ASN A 262 2.52 -20.71 -14.99
CA ASN A 262 1.60 -20.71 -16.13
C ASN A 262 0.18 -20.98 -15.60
N VAL A 263 -0.74 -20.05 -15.86
CA VAL A 263 -2.12 -20.09 -15.34
C VAL A 263 -2.96 -21.18 -16.00
N THR A 264 -2.67 -21.50 -17.26
CA THR A 264 -3.40 -22.52 -18.03
C THR A 264 -2.94 -23.92 -17.65
N ASP A 265 -1.62 -24.15 -17.70
CA ASP A 265 -1.05 -25.47 -17.46
C ASP A 265 -0.91 -25.79 -15.97
N ARG A 266 -1.08 -24.77 -15.11
CA ARG A 266 -0.86 -24.84 -13.66
C ARG A 266 0.57 -25.32 -13.31
N ALA A 267 1.53 -25.02 -14.18
CA ALA A 267 2.92 -25.40 -14.04
C ALA A 267 3.77 -24.23 -13.52
N LYS A 268 4.64 -24.53 -12.55
CA LYS A 268 5.57 -23.56 -11.97
C LYS A 268 7.00 -23.94 -12.36
N LYS A 269 7.79 -22.98 -12.80
CA LYS A 269 9.20 -23.15 -13.17
C LYS A 269 10.06 -22.05 -12.55
N PRO A 270 11.23 -22.38 -11.96
CA PRO A 270 12.20 -21.39 -11.55
C PRO A 270 12.85 -20.75 -12.78
N ILE A 271 13.29 -19.50 -12.66
CA ILE A 271 14.21 -18.86 -13.59
C ILE A 271 15.63 -19.23 -13.19
N ASP A 272 16.39 -19.79 -14.13
CA ASP A 272 17.80 -20.08 -13.92
C ASP A 272 18.64 -18.83 -14.23
N PHE A 273 19.31 -18.31 -13.20
CA PHE A 273 20.27 -17.23 -13.31
C PHE A 273 21.68 -17.82 -13.38
N LYS A 274 22.56 -17.22 -14.21
CA LYS A 274 23.98 -17.63 -14.30
C LYS A 274 24.71 -17.55 -12.94
N SER A 275 24.26 -16.65 -12.08
CA SER A 275 24.70 -16.53 -10.68
C SER A 275 23.47 -16.23 -9.81
N ALA A 276 23.44 -16.77 -8.60
CA ALA A 276 22.36 -16.50 -7.66
C ALA A 276 22.25 -15.00 -7.37
N PRO A 277 21.08 -14.37 -7.55
CA PRO A 277 20.91 -12.95 -7.24
C PRO A 277 20.99 -12.76 -5.73
N TYR A 278 21.62 -11.66 -5.31
CA TYR A 278 21.66 -11.29 -3.89
C TYR A 278 20.37 -10.57 -3.46
N TYR A 279 19.86 -9.68 -4.32
CA TYR A 279 18.55 -9.04 -4.20
C TYR A 279 17.83 -9.04 -5.55
N ILE A 280 16.50 -9.03 -5.49
CA ILE A 280 15.61 -8.80 -6.63
C ILE A 280 14.68 -7.66 -6.23
N PRO A 281 15.13 -6.40 -6.36
CA PRO A 281 14.42 -5.26 -5.77
C PRO A 281 13.09 -4.95 -6.46
N ARG A 282 12.90 -5.46 -7.70
CA ARG A 282 11.70 -5.19 -8.48
C ARG A 282 11.41 -6.33 -9.46
N ILE A 283 10.13 -6.59 -9.69
CA ILE A 283 9.62 -7.52 -10.68
C ILE A 283 8.42 -6.87 -11.40
N GLU A 284 8.50 -6.81 -12.73
CA GLU A 284 7.48 -6.21 -13.61
C GLU A 284 7.20 -7.06 -14.84
#